data_fde26dcdadebd0c5d663bb2fd27738cd
#
_entry.id   fde26dcdadebd0c5d663bb2fd27738cd
#
_cell.length_a   1.000
_cell.length_b   1.000
_cell.length_c   1.000
_cell.angle_alpha   90.00
_cell.angle_beta   90.00
_cell.angle_gamma   90.00
#
_symmetry.space_group_name_H-M   'P 1'
#
loop_
_entity.id
_entity.type
_entity.pdbx_description
1 polymer ?
#
loop_
_entity_poly.entity_id
_entity_poly.type
_entity_poly.pdbx_seq_one_letter_code
_entity_poly.pdbx_strand_id
1 'polypeptide(L)'
;MKTKREDIRNIAIIAHVDHGKTTLVDELLKQSGTFRANQEVAERVMDSNDIERERGITILSKNTAITYKDTKINIIDTPGHADFGGEVERVLKMVNGVVLVVDAFEGVMPQTKFVLQKALDMNLSVIVCINKIDRPEARPEEVIDEILELFIDLDANEEQLDCPFIFASAKSGYAMADLNDEKKDMQPLFDCIVNNIPAPEGDPDADTQMLISTIDYNEFVGRIGVGKIDNGSLKVNQEVMIVNHHDPSVKKRVRITKLYTFNGLNKVEVNEAGIGEIVAVSGIADIHIGDTICSLNNPVAIPFQKISEPTLSMDFMVNDSPLAGKEGKFVTSRHLRDRLFKELNTDVSLRVEETPGVENSFKVSGRGELHLSVLIENMRREGYEFAVSKAEVLYHTDERGKKLEPMELAYIDVPDDCTGSVIQKLSQRKGELLGMTPINGGYTRLQFSIPSRGLIGYRGEFLTDTKGNGIINSSFEGYEEYKGDISYRKNGSLIAYESGDAITYGLFNAQERGTLFIGPGEKVYAGMIVGENPRTEDIEVNVCKTKHLTNTRSSSADEALRLVPPKILSLEQALDYIDTDELLEVTPKSLRIRKKILDHTARYRANKK
;
A
#
# COMPACT_ATOMS: atom_id res chain seq x y z
N MET A 1 1.79 39.38 -13.21
CA MET A 1 2.01 39.63 -11.75
C MET A 1 1.45 38.45 -10.97
N LYS A 2 2.21 37.90 -9.99
CA LYS A 2 1.67 36.84 -9.15
C LYS A 2 0.46 37.34 -8.37
N THR A 3 -0.62 36.61 -8.42
CA THR A 3 -1.89 36.87 -7.74
C THR A 3 -2.20 35.70 -6.82
N LYS A 4 -2.70 35.99 -5.63
CA LYS A 4 -3.16 34.97 -4.67
C LYS A 4 -4.65 34.69 -4.88
N ARG A 5 -5.04 33.40 -4.86
CA ARG A 5 -6.43 32.94 -4.93
C ARG A 5 -6.95 32.72 -3.51
N GLU A 6 -7.35 33.84 -2.86
CA GLU A 6 -7.83 33.79 -1.48
C GLU A 6 -9.11 32.94 -1.28
N ASP A 7 -9.81 32.66 -2.37
CA ASP A 7 -11.00 31.82 -2.43
C ASP A 7 -10.70 30.31 -2.52
N ILE A 8 -9.40 29.91 -2.51
CA ILE A 8 -8.98 28.49 -2.62
C ILE A 8 -7.98 28.14 -1.51
N ARG A 9 -8.11 26.92 -0.96
CA ARG A 9 -7.09 26.25 -0.13
C ARG A 9 -6.87 24.84 -0.64
N ASN A 10 -5.62 24.45 -0.83
CA ASN A 10 -5.23 23.11 -1.26
C ASN A 10 -4.50 22.42 -0.12
N ILE A 11 -5.06 21.37 0.42
CA ILE A 11 -4.51 20.62 1.55
C ILE A 11 -4.37 19.14 1.25
N ALA A 12 -3.37 18.50 1.84
CA ALA A 12 -3.27 17.05 1.93
C ALA A 12 -3.51 16.61 3.38
N ILE A 13 -4.16 15.47 3.57
CA ILE A 13 -4.32 14.89 4.90
C ILE A 13 -3.36 13.73 5.06
N ILE A 14 -2.52 13.83 6.08
CA ILE A 14 -1.49 12.87 6.45
C ILE A 14 -1.88 12.21 7.76
N ALA A 15 -1.83 10.91 7.84
CA ALA A 15 -2.07 10.18 9.09
C ALA A 15 -1.42 8.80 9.04
N HIS A 16 -1.13 8.26 10.21
CA HIS A 16 -0.89 6.83 10.35
C HIS A 16 -2.17 6.03 10.10
N VAL A 17 -2.02 4.74 9.79
CA VAL A 17 -3.14 3.79 9.70
C VAL A 17 -3.92 3.83 11.00
N ASP A 18 -5.25 3.81 10.92
CA ASP A 18 -6.18 3.85 12.05
C ASP A 18 -6.18 5.15 12.91
N HIS A 19 -5.40 6.19 12.62
CA HIS A 19 -5.50 7.48 13.32
C HIS A 19 -6.80 8.26 12.99
N GLY A 20 -7.63 7.74 12.09
CA GLY A 20 -8.96 8.28 11.80
C GLY A 20 -9.00 9.28 10.65
N LYS A 21 -8.03 9.24 9.73
CA LYS A 21 -7.96 10.08 8.54
C LYS A 21 -9.25 10.07 7.72
N THR A 22 -9.70 8.89 7.29
CA THR A 22 -10.91 8.73 6.48
C THR A 22 -12.16 9.23 7.21
N THR A 23 -12.28 8.92 8.51
CA THR A 23 -13.39 9.41 9.34
C THR A 23 -13.41 10.92 9.44
N LEU A 24 -12.22 11.56 9.55
CA LEU A 24 -12.11 13.02 9.58
C LEU A 24 -12.56 13.65 8.25
N VAL A 25 -12.11 13.09 7.11
CA VAL A 25 -12.52 13.57 5.79
C VAL A 25 -14.01 13.40 5.57
N ASP A 26 -14.58 12.25 5.95
CA ASP A 26 -16.02 12.02 5.88
C ASP A 26 -16.81 13.04 6.68
N GLU A 27 -16.33 13.39 7.87
CA GLU A 27 -17.00 14.35 8.72
C GLU A 27 -16.90 15.79 8.18
N LEU A 28 -15.74 16.16 7.62
CA LEU A 28 -15.58 17.43 6.91
C LEU A 28 -16.53 17.53 5.71
N LEU A 29 -16.67 16.45 4.93
CA LEU A 29 -17.60 16.38 3.81
C LEU A 29 -19.07 16.54 4.26
N LYS A 30 -19.47 15.88 5.34
CA LYS A 30 -20.84 15.98 5.88
C LYS A 30 -21.16 17.38 6.36
N GLN A 31 -20.27 17.98 7.15
CA GLN A 31 -20.51 19.29 7.78
C GLN A 31 -20.32 20.49 6.83
N SER A 32 -19.62 20.30 5.70
CA SER A 32 -19.53 21.33 4.65
C SER A 32 -20.83 21.54 3.86
N GLY A 33 -21.87 20.73 4.10
CA GLY A 33 -23.11 20.79 3.34
C GLY A 33 -23.03 20.25 1.91
N THR A 34 -21.94 19.55 1.58
CA THR A 34 -21.73 18.95 0.24
C THR A 34 -22.73 17.83 -0.06
N PHE A 35 -23.25 17.16 0.97
CA PHE A 35 -24.30 16.15 0.86
C PHE A 35 -25.69 16.75 1.15
N ARG A 36 -26.71 16.29 0.46
CA ARG A 36 -28.10 16.69 0.74
C ARG A 36 -28.54 16.10 2.10
N ALA A 37 -29.32 16.84 2.87
CA ALA A 37 -29.76 16.49 4.21
C ALA A 37 -30.45 15.11 4.36
N ASN A 38 -30.95 14.53 3.26
CA ASN A 38 -31.62 13.22 3.23
C ASN A 38 -30.82 12.13 2.50
N GLN A 39 -29.54 12.37 2.19
CA GLN A 39 -28.69 11.39 1.54
C GLN A 39 -28.04 10.53 2.63
N GLU A 40 -28.42 9.25 2.70
CA GLU A 40 -27.66 8.28 3.50
C GLU A 40 -26.26 8.13 2.87
N VAL A 41 -25.28 8.61 3.60
CA VAL A 41 -23.88 8.51 3.22
C VAL A 41 -23.31 7.27 3.90
N ALA A 42 -22.84 6.32 3.12
CA ALA A 42 -22.14 5.16 3.67
C ALA A 42 -20.93 5.63 4.49
N GLU A 43 -20.63 4.95 5.58
CA GLU A 43 -19.38 5.19 6.32
C GLU A 43 -18.17 4.93 5.40
N ARG A 44 -17.10 5.73 5.56
CA ARG A 44 -15.87 5.67 4.75
C ARG A 44 -16.12 5.92 3.25
N VAL A 45 -16.77 7.04 2.95
CA VAL A 45 -17.12 7.44 1.58
C VAL A 45 -15.89 7.57 0.67
N MET A 46 -14.75 7.95 1.25
CA MET A 46 -13.48 8.07 0.52
C MET A 46 -12.87 6.70 0.20
N ASP A 47 -13.12 5.65 0.98
CA ASP A 47 -12.61 4.31 0.73
C ASP A 47 -13.49 3.61 -0.31
N SER A 48 -13.27 3.86 -1.59
CA SER A 48 -14.07 3.31 -2.69
C SER A 48 -13.76 1.84 -2.98
N ASN A 49 -12.62 1.33 -2.51
CA ASN A 49 -12.20 -0.06 -2.68
C ASN A 49 -12.52 -0.87 -1.40
N ASP A 50 -13.14 -2.04 -1.57
CA ASP A 50 -13.46 -2.92 -0.44
C ASP A 50 -12.21 -3.33 0.36
N ILE A 51 -11.05 -3.44 -0.30
CA ILE A 51 -9.77 -3.74 0.36
C ILE A 51 -9.31 -2.58 1.25
N GLU A 52 -9.49 -1.32 0.81
CA GLU A 52 -9.19 -0.15 1.64
C GLU A 52 -10.06 -0.16 2.90
N ARG A 53 -11.36 -0.46 2.76
CA ARG A 53 -12.31 -0.54 3.89
C ARG A 53 -11.97 -1.66 4.87
N GLU A 54 -11.63 -2.85 4.36
CA GLU A 54 -11.30 -4.02 5.19
C GLU A 54 -9.98 -3.86 5.93
N ARG A 55 -8.98 -3.27 5.27
CA ARG A 55 -7.63 -3.09 5.83
C ARG A 55 -7.45 -1.79 6.59
N GLY A 56 -8.38 -0.85 6.48
CA GLY A 56 -8.29 0.48 7.09
C GLY A 56 -7.18 1.38 6.51
N ILE A 57 -6.67 1.06 5.31
CA ILE A 57 -5.57 1.80 4.66
C ILE A 57 -6.06 2.50 3.40
N THR A 58 -5.53 3.69 3.13
CA THR A 58 -5.68 4.34 1.82
C THR A 58 -4.61 3.81 0.88
N ILE A 59 -5.01 3.28 -0.26
CA ILE A 59 -4.12 2.71 -1.29
C ILE A 59 -3.86 3.75 -2.39
N LEU A 60 -4.93 4.41 -2.85
CA LEU A 60 -4.87 5.40 -3.92
C LEU A 60 -5.25 6.78 -3.40
N SER A 61 -4.48 7.79 -3.81
CA SER A 61 -4.80 9.20 -3.53
C SER A 61 -6.13 9.59 -4.16
N LYS A 62 -6.98 10.26 -3.41
CA LYS A 62 -8.27 10.74 -3.87
C LYS A 62 -8.39 12.23 -3.69
N ASN A 63 -8.96 12.88 -4.70
CA ASN A 63 -9.21 14.30 -4.68
C ASN A 63 -10.67 14.55 -4.35
N THR A 64 -10.92 15.42 -3.38
CA THR A 64 -12.25 15.93 -3.07
C THR A 64 -12.18 17.43 -2.86
N ALA A 65 -13.31 18.11 -2.95
CA ALA A 65 -13.38 19.52 -2.67
C ALA A 65 -14.67 19.86 -1.90
N ILE A 66 -14.54 20.72 -0.93
CA ILE A 66 -15.64 21.23 -0.12
C ILE A 66 -15.67 22.74 -0.21
N THR A 67 -16.82 23.34 0.07
CA THR A 67 -16.94 24.79 0.18
C THR A 67 -17.26 25.13 1.62
N TYR A 68 -16.42 25.97 2.22
CA TYR A 68 -16.65 26.50 3.56
C TYR A 68 -16.69 28.03 3.50
N LYS A 69 -17.83 28.60 3.89
CA LYS A 69 -18.12 30.04 3.65
C LYS A 69 -17.89 30.33 2.15
N ASP A 70 -17.00 31.27 1.82
CA ASP A 70 -16.68 31.66 0.44
C ASP A 70 -15.38 31.02 -0.07
N THR A 71 -14.82 30.05 0.65
CA THR A 71 -13.56 29.40 0.31
C THR A 71 -13.78 27.95 -0.13
N LYS A 72 -13.23 27.61 -1.29
CA LYS A 72 -13.13 26.22 -1.77
C LYS A 72 -11.90 25.58 -1.15
N ILE A 73 -12.09 24.47 -0.45
CA ILE A 73 -11.00 23.69 0.14
C ILE A 73 -10.88 22.39 -0.67
N ASN A 74 -9.81 22.26 -1.44
CA ASN A 74 -9.44 21.01 -2.10
C ASN A 74 -8.69 20.14 -1.09
N ILE A 75 -9.16 18.93 -0.89
CA ILE A 75 -8.62 17.96 0.05
C ILE A 75 -8.09 16.77 -0.76
N ILE A 76 -6.83 16.46 -0.59
CA ILE A 76 -6.23 15.26 -1.18
C ILE A 76 -5.95 14.27 -0.06
N ASP A 77 -6.59 13.11 -0.16
CA ASP A 77 -6.34 11.99 0.73
C ASP A 77 -5.06 11.27 0.30
N THR A 78 -4.08 11.13 1.20
CA THR A 78 -2.78 10.55 0.90
C THR A 78 -2.66 9.11 1.45
N PRO A 79 -2.03 8.18 0.70
CA PRO A 79 -1.65 6.90 1.26
C PRO A 79 -0.74 7.08 2.47
N GLY A 80 -0.99 6.30 3.53
CA GLY A 80 -0.17 6.34 4.75
C GLY A 80 1.00 5.36 4.76
N HIS A 81 1.04 4.40 3.83
CA HIS A 81 2.05 3.34 3.81
C HIS A 81 3.25 3.71 2.93
N ALA A 82 4.47 3.36 3.37
CA ALA A 82 5.72 3.68 2.67
C ALA A 82 5.80 3.10 1.24
N ASP A 83 5.15 1.96 0.97
CA ASP A 83 5.09 1.36 -0.38
C ASP A 83 4.47 2.30 -1.41
N PHE A 84 3.68 3.29 -0.96
CA PHE A 84 3.04 4.31 -1.81
C PHE A 84 3.72 5.69 -1.73
N GLY A 85 4.95 5.76 -1.17
CA GLY A 85 5.68 7.02 -0.93
C GLY A 85 5.84 7.92 -2.15
N GLY A 86 6.00 7.36 -3.34
CA GLY A 86 6.07 8.17 -4.56
C GLY A 86 4.75 8.83 -4.97
N GLU A 87 3.60 8.33 -4.50
CA GLU A 87 2.32 9.03 -4.67
C GLU A 87 2.22 10.21 -3.72
N VAL A 88 2.70 10.04 -2.50
CA VAL A 88 2.73 11.09 -1.48
C VAL A 88 3.48 12.33 -1.98
N GLU A 89 4.70 12.16 -2.51
CA GLU A 89 5.50 13.29 -3.01
C GLU A 89 4.82 14.05 -4.16
N ARG A 90 4.10 13.34 -5.02
CA ARG A 90 3.36 13.95 -6.13
C ARG A 90 2.14 14.73 -5.66
N VAL A 91 1.43 14.17 -4.67
CA VAL A 91 0.29 14.84 -4.04
C VAL A 91 0.72 16.11 -3.34
N LEU A 92 1.82 16.07 -2.58
CA LEU A 92 2.34 17.23 -1.85
C LEU A 92 2.69 18.41 -2.77
N LYS A 93 3.04 18.18 -4.05
CA LYS A 93 3.24 19.27 -5.02
C LYS A 93 1.96 20.01 -5.43
N MET A 94 0.80 19.41 -5.26
CA MET A 94 -0.48 20.05 -5.58
C MET A 94 -1.03 20.91 -4.45
N VAL A 95 -0.50 20.77 -3.23
CA VAL A 95 -1.06 21.42 -2.04
C VAL A 95 -0.20 22.57 -1.53
N ASN A 96 -0.77 23.38 -0.69
CA ASN A 96 -0.13 24.51 -0.03
C ASN A 96 0.12 24.26 1.46
N GLY A 97 -0.48 23.21 2.01
CA GLY A 97 -0.25 22.77 3.36
C GLY A 97 -0.82 21.40 3.64
N VAL A 98 -0.54 20.89 4.82
CA VAL A 98 -0.92 19.55 5.25
C VAL A 98 -1.64 19.59 6.59
N VAL A 99 -2.60 18.68 6.76
CA VAL A 99 -3.23 18.40 8.06
C VAL A 99 -2.68 17.06 8.54
N LEU A 100 -1.86 17.11 9.58
CA LEU A 100 -1.29 15.94 10.24
C LEU A 100 -2.26 15.43 11.30
N VAL A 101 -2.84 14.26 11.10
CA VAL A 101 -3.78 13.64 12.04
C VAL A 101 -3.04 12.62 12.91
N VAL A 102 -3.07 12.84 14.21
CA VAL A 102 -2.41 11.99 15.21
C VAL A 102 -3.44 11.50 16.23
N ASP A 103 -3.40 10.21 16.57
CA ASP A 103 -4.25 9.64 17.62
C ASP A 103 -3.80 10.15 19.00
N ALA A 104 -4.73 10.65 19.79
CA ALA A 104 -4.46 11.21 21.12
C ALA A 104 -3.92 10.20 22.15
N PHE A 105 -4.04 8.91 21.89
CA PHE A 105 -3.51 7.84 22.74
C PHE A 105 -2.20 7.26 22.18
N GLU A 106 -2.20 6.90 20.90
CA GLU A 106 -1.04 6.23 20.27
C GLU A 106 0.14 7.19 20.06
N GLY A 107 -0.15 8.49 19.83
CA GLY A 107 0.89 9.49 19.58
C GLY A 107 1.52 9.37 18.20
N VAL A 108 2.80 9.75 18.10
CA VAL A 108 3.55 9.78 16.85
C VAL A 108 4.00 8.39 16.44
N MET A 109 3.65 8.00 15.22
CA MET A 109 3.99 6.70 14.65
C MET A 109 5.02 6.82 13.49
N PRO A 110 5.89 5.81 13.31
CA PRO A 110 7.03 5.90 12.37
C PRO A 110 6.66 6.21 10.91
N GLN A 111 5.51 5.72 10.42
CA GLN A 111 5.07 5.98 9.04
C GLN A 111 4.78 7.47 8.79
N THR A 112 4.29 8.16 9.82
CA THR A 112 4.03 9.59 9.77
C THR A 112 5.31 10.40 9.53
N LYS A 113 6.45 9.93 10.07
CA LYS A 113 7.76 10.58 9.97
C LYS A 113 8.16 10.78 8.51
N PHE A 114 8.04 9.77 7.66
CA PHE A 114 8.44 9.86 6.25
C PHE A 114 7.62 10.91 5.48
N VAL A 115 6.29 10.89 5.63
CA VAL A 115 5.41 11.82 4.90
C VAL A 115 5.56 13.24 5.42
N LEU A 116 5.70 13.39 6.73
CA LEU A 116 5.95 14.69 7.36
C LEU A 116 7.29 15.28 6.92
N GLN A 117 8.38 14.49 6.91
CA GLN A 117 9.68 14.94 6.40
C GLN A 117 9.56 15.54 5.01
N LYS A 118 8.86 14.86 4.09
CA LYS A 118 8.66 15.34 2.73
C LYS A 118 7.85 16.65 2.68
N ALA A 119 6.86 16.79 3.54
CA ALA A 119 6.09 18.03 3.65
C ALA A 119 6.95 19.19 4.17
N LEU A 120 7.79 18.94 5.19
CA LEU A 120 8.71 19.92 5.75
C LEU A 120 9.82 20.30 4.75
N ASP A 121 10.41 19.34 4.03
CA ASP A 121 11.41 19.58 2.97
C ASP A 121 10.86 20.48 1.85
N MET A 122 9.55 20.40 1.58
CA MET A 122 8.86 21.25 0.61
C MET A 122 8.37 22.58 1.17
N ASN A 123 8.69 22.87 2.42
CA ASN A 123 8.27 24.07 3.17
C ASN A 123 6.74 24.28 3.18
N LEU A 124 5.97 23.18 3.31
CA LEU A 124 4.52 23.26 3.41
C LEU A 124 4.11 23.65 4.82
N SER A 125 3.04 24.45 4.93
CA SER A 125 2.42 24.77 6.23
C SER A 125 1.78 23.51 6.82
N VAL A 126 1.97 23.29 8.11
CA VAL A 126 1.42 22.13 8.82
C VAL A 126 0.39 22.56 9.83
N ILE A 127 -0.76 21.88 9.87
CA ILE A 127 -1.74 21.94 10.95
C ILE A 127 -1.73 20.57 11.60
N VAL A 128 -1.63 20.51 12.93
CA VAL A 128 -1.69 19.27 13.68
C VAL A 128 -3.11 19.07 14.23
N CYS A 129 -3.73 17.94 13.86
CA CYS A 129 -5.05 17.55 14.36
C CYS A 129 -4.90 16.33 15.28
N ILE A 130 -4.98 16.54 16.59
CA ILE A 130 -4.96 15.47 17.59
C ILE A 130 -6.37 14.90 17.68
N ASN A 131 -6.55 13.72 17.10
CA ASN A 131 -7.85 13.06 16.95
C ASN A 131 -8.11 12.03 18.05
N LYS A 132 -9.36 11.61 18.20
CA LYS A 132 -9.86 10.64 19.19
C LYS A 132 -9.65 11.06 20.64
N ILE A 133 -9.77 12.36 20.91
CA ILE A 133 -9.71 12.93 22.28
C ILE A 133 -10.88 12.49 23.17
N ASP A 134 -11.88 11.84 22.62
CA ASP A 134 -13.01 11.23 23.33
C ASP A 134 -12.66 9.90 24.02
N ARG A 135 -11.49 9.32 23.74
CA ARG A 135 -11.01 8.09 24.40
C ARG A 135 -10.63 8.37 25.87
N PRO A 136 -10.97 7.45 26.80
CA PRO A 136 -10.61 7.63 28.21
C PRO A 136 -9.09 7.69 28.46
N GLU A 137 -8.30 7.01 27.61
CA GLU A 137 -6.85 6.92 27.71
C GLU A 137 -6.12 8.03 26.93
N ALA A 138 -6.86 9.00 26.36
CA ALA A 138 -6.27 10.09 25.59
C ALA A 138 -5.31 10.94 26.44
N ARG A 139 -4.13 11.24 25.89
CA ARG A 139 -3.06 12.03 26.51
C ARG A 139 -2.60 13.18 25.59
N PRO A 140 -3.48 14.10 25.21
CA PRO A 140 -3.22 15.07 24.16
C PRO A 140 -2.02 15.99 24.44
N GLU A 141 -1.77 16.38 25.70
CA GLU A 141 -0.64 17.23 26.08
C GLU A 141 0.70 16.53 25.84
N GLU A 142 0.83 15.25 26.23
CA GLU A 142 2.04 14.47 25.96
C GLU A 142 2.27 14.24 24.46
N VAL A 143 1.18 14.06 23.70
CA VAL A 143 1.25 13.89 22.24
C VAL A 143 1.73 15.17 21.55
N ILE A 144 1.39 16.36 22.07
CA ILE A 144 1.95 17.63 21.58
C ILE A 144 3.48 17.62 21.71
N ASP A 145 3.99 17.26 22.89
CA ASP A 145 5.43 17.21 23.14
C ASP A 145 6.13 16.20 22.19
N GLU A 146 5.56 15.00 22.02
CA GLU A 146 6.06 14.00 21.06
C GLU A 146 6.11 14.54 19.62
N ILE A 147 5.10 15.30 19.20
CA ILE A 147 5.05 15.89 17.87
C ILE A 147 6.11 16.98 17.71
N LEU A 148 6.28 17.84 18.70
CA LEU A 148 7.31 18.89 18.68
C LEU A 148 8.71 18.28 18.65
N GLU A 149 8.97 17.23 19.44
CA GLU A 149 10.22 16.47 19.38
C GLU A 149 10.45 15.88 17.98
N LEU A 150 9.40 15.30 17.35
CA LEU A 150 9.50 14.81 15.99
C LEU A 150 9.84 15.92 14.99
N PHE A 151 9.24 17.11 15.12
CA PHE A 151 9.55 18.24 14.23
C PHE A 151 11.01 18.68 14.38
N ILE A 152 11.53 18.70 15.61
CA ILE A 152 12.96 19.00 15.89
C ILE A 152 13.85 17.93 15.25
N ASP A 153 13.52 16.66 15.42
CA ASP A 153 14.25 15.53 14.82
C ASP A 153 14.28 15.57 13.29
N LEU A 154 13.29 16.23 12.67
CA LEU A 154 13.16 16.40 11.24
C LEU A 154 13.72 17.74 10.74
N ASP A 155 14.50 18.46 11.54
CA ASP A 155 15.09 19.76 11.23
C ASP A 155 14.06 20.82 10.78
N ALA A 156 12.85 20.81 11.38
CA ALA A 156 11.80 21.80 11.11
C ALA A 156 12.29 23.21 11.46
N ASN A 157 11.93 24.19 10.64
CA ASN A 157 12.25 25.59 10.88
C ASN A 157 11.31 26.22 11.94
N GLU A 158 11.62 27.45 12.40
CA GLU A 158 10.85 28.15 13.43
C GLU A 158 9.36 28.34 13.05
N GLU A 159 9.06 28.64 11.77
CA GLU A 159 7.68 28.80 11.30
C GLU A 159 6.91 27.48 11.31
N GLN A 160 7.60 26.37 11.03
CA GLN A 160 7.00 25.03 11.07
C GLN A 160 6.79 24.53 12.50
N LEU A 161 7.66 24.91 13.44
CA LEU A 161 7.49 24.61 14.87
C LEU A 161 6.34 25.40 15.51
N ASP A 162 6.00 26.57 15.00
CA ASP A 162 4.86 27.40 15.43
C ASP A 162 3.54 26.96 14.75
N CYS A 163 3.39 25.64 14.48
CA CYS A 163 2.21 25.11 13.84
C CYS A 163 0.99 25.09 14.78
N PRO A 164 -0.23 25.37 14.26
CA PRO A 164 -1.44 25.31 15.07
C PRO A 164 -1.83 23.87 15.40
N PHE A 165 -2.32 23.66 16.62
CA PHE A 165 -2.89 22.41 17.11
C PHE A 165 -4.41 22.52 17.19
N ILE A 166 -5.10 21.48 16.74
CA ILE A 166 -6.55 21.31 16.84
C ILE A 166 -6.83 19.97 17.49
N PHE A 167 -7.77 19.95 18.43
CA PHE A 167 -8.21 18.74 19.11
C PHE A 167 -9.54 18.29 18.53
N ALA A 168 -9.63 17.01 18.12
CA ALA A 168 -10.82 16.53 17.44
C ALA A 168 -11.28 15.15 17.92
N SER A 169 -12.57 14.91 17.81
CA SER A 169 -13.14 13.58 17.72
C SER A 169 -13.90 13.46 16.40
N ALA A 170 -13.24 12.95 15.37
CA ALA A 170 -13.84 12.75 14.06
C ALA A 170 -15.09 11.87 14.13
N LYS A 171 -15.08 10.83 14.98
CA LYS A 171 -16.22 9.95 15.20
C LYS A 171 -17.43 10.67 15.81
N SER A 172 -17.19 11.60 16.70
CA SER A 172 -18.25 12.37 17.39
C SER A 172 -18.58 13.69 16.66
N GLY A 173 -17.85 14.02 15.60
CA GLY A 173 -18.15 15.14 14.71
C GLY A 173 -17.84 16.53 15.26
N TYR A 174 -16.82 16.68 16.14
CA TYR A 174 -16.42 17.97 16.68
C TYR A 174 -14.91 18.18 16.68
N ALA A 175 -14.51 19.45 16.64
CA ALA A 175 -13.14 19.91 16.81
C ALA A 175 -13.10 21.13 17.77
N MET A 176 -11.94 21.35 18.38
CA MET A 176 -11.71 22.41 19.36
C MET A 176 -10.32 23.01 19.16
N ALA A 177 -10.17 24.32 19.36
CA ALA A 177 -8.86 24.97 19.39
C ALA A 177 -8.18 24.82 20.75
N ASP A 178 -8.94 24.77 21.84
CA ASP A 178 -8.49 24.51 23.20
C ASP A 178 -9.30 23.35 23.81
N LEU A 179 -8.67 22.53 24.67
CA LEU A 179 -9.32 21.37 25.29
C LEU A 179 -10.53 21.74 26.17
N ASN A 180 -10.64 23.00 26.58
CA ASN A 180 -11.73 23.53 27.37
C ASN A 180 -12.89 24.10 26.54
N ASP A 181 -12.76 24.14 25.21
CA ASP A 181 -13.78 24.67 24.33
C ASP A 181 -15.02 23.77 24.28
N GLU A 182 -16.14 24.36 23.85
CA GLU A 182 -17.38 23.63 23.69
C GLU A 182 -17.35 22.68 22.50
N LYS A 183 -17.72 21.41 22.73
CA LYS A 183 -17.79 20.35 21.74
C LYS A 183 -19.03 20.49 20.85
N LYS A 184 -18.92 21.17 19.70
CA LYS A 184 -20.06 21.45 18.81
C LYS A 184 -19.97 20.78 17.44
N ASP A 185 -19.02 21.22 16.65
CA ASP A 185 -18.88 20.86 15.24
C ASP A 185 -17.41 20.96 14.78
N MET A 186 -17.14 20.74 13.48
CA MET A 186 -15.81 20.83 12.89
C MET A 186 -15.40 22.26 12.50
N GLN A 187 -16.19 23.28 12.83
CA GLN A 187 -15.90 24.66 12.45
C GLN A 187 -14.50 25.14 12.88
N PRO A 188 -14.01 24.83 14.11
CA PRO A 188 -12.65 25.24 14.50
C PRO A 188 -11.55 24.70 13.57
N LEU A 189 -11.69 23.48 13.04
CA LEU A 189 -10.73 22.92 12.07
C LEU A 189 -10.85 23.63 10.71
N PHE A 190 -12.05 23.90 10.23
CA PHE A 190 -12.25 24.67 8.99
C PHE A 190 -11.65 26.06 9.08
N ASP A 191 -11.92 26.78 10.17
CA ASP A 191 -11.37 28.12 10.38
C ASP A 191 -9.84 28.07 10.50
N CYS A 192 -9.27 27.07 11.16
CA CYS A 192 -7.84 26.86 11.23
C CYS A 192 -7.24 26.65 9.83
N ILE A 193 -7.84 25.81 8.98
CA ILE A 193 -7.38 25.57 7.60
C ILE A 193 -7.38 26.87 6.79
N VAL A 194 -8.49 27.62 6.81
CA VAL A 194 -8.62 28.86 6.03
C VAL A 194 -7.63 29.92 6.47
N ASN A 195 -7.36 30.02 7.77
CA ASN A 195 -6.51 31.08 8.35
C ASN A 195 -5.01 30.76 8.26
N ASN A 196 -4.60 29.49 8.35
CA ASN A 196 -3.18 29.11 8.48
C ASN A 196 -2.59 28.50 7.20
N ILE A 197 -3.41 27.92 6.32
CA ILE A 197 -2.89 27.41 5.04
C ILE A 197 -2.83 28.55 4.02
N PRO A 198 -1.68 28.82 3.39
CA PRO A 198 -1.58 29.89 2.42
C PRO A 198 -2.42 29.63 1.17
N ALA A 199 -3.00 30.68 0.63
CA ALA A 199 -3.70 30.64 -0.64
C ALA A 199 -2.72 30.32 -1.79
N PRO A 200 -3.13 29.52 -2.78
CA PRO A 200 -2.29 29.28 -3.95
C PRO A 200 -2.02 30.58 -4.71
N GLU A 201 -0.79 30.72 -5.19
CA GLU A 201 -0.37 31.89 -5.96
C GLU A 201 0.15 31.50 -7.34
N GLY A 202 -0.06 32.36 -8.31
CA GLY A 202 0.43 32.19 -9.70
C GLY A 202 0.19 33.45 -10.51
N ASP A 203 0.63 33.46 -11.75
CA ASP A 203 0.36 34.55 -12.67
C ASP A 203 -0.77 34.16 -13.64
N PRO A 204 -1.98 34.77 -13.51
CA PRO A 204 -3.12 34.42 -14.36
C PRO A 204 -2.92 34.81 -15.83
N ASP A 205 -2.07 35.80 -16.11
CA ASP A 205 -1.78 36.32 -17.47
C ASP A 205 -0.57 35.63 -18.10
N ALA A 206 0.14 34.79 -17.37
CA ALA A 206 1.26 34.04 -17.88
C ALA A 206 0.86 32.87 -18.78
N ASP A 207 1.85 32.30 -19.46
CA ASP A 207 1.68 31.06 -20.20
C ASP A 207 1.19 29.92 -19.28
N THR A 208 0.22 29.16 -19.75
CA THR A 208 -0.36 28.04 -19.00
C THR A 208 0.70 27.03 -18.61
N GLN A 209 0.73 26.63 -17.34
CA GLN A 209 1.54 25.55 -16.82
C GLN A 209 0.74 24.73 -15.81
N MET A 210 0.69 23.42 -16.03
CA MET A 210 0.06 22.44 -15.12
C MET A 210 0.87 21.16 -15.11
N LEU A 211 1.38 20.76 -13.96
CA LEU A 211 2.05 19.47 -13.76
C LEU A 211 1.03 18.36 -13.53
N ILE A 212 1.14 17.26 -14.27
CA ILE A 212 0.32 16.07 -14.04
C ILE A 212 0.93 15.28 -12.88
N SER A 213 0.22 15.26 -11.76
CA SER A 213 0.64 14.62 -10.51
C SER A 213 0.03 13.25 -10.31
N THR A 214 -1.22 13.04 -10.74
CA THR A 214 -1.91 11.74 -10.67
C THR A 214 -2.63 11.44 -11.98
N ILE A 215 -2.87 10.16 -12.23
CA ILE A 215 -3.64 9.69 -13.39
C ILE A 215 -4.83 8.89 -12.87
N ASP A 216 -5.99 9.17 -13.45
CA ASP A 216 -7.20 8.38 -13.32
C ASP A 216 -7.55 7.76 -14.69
N TYR A 217 -8.40 6.77 -14.70
CA TYR A 217 -8.80 6.09 -15.92
C TYR A 217 -10.32 5.88 -15.96
N ASN A 218 -10.89 6.18 -17.11
CA ASN A 218 -12.30 5.90 -17.38
C ASN A 218 -12.42 5.19 -18.72
N GLU A 219 -13.19 4.12 -18.81
CA GLU A 219 -13.33 3.30 -20.03
C GLU A 219 -13.88 4.08 -21.24
N PHE A 220 -14.63 5.17 -21.02
CA PHE A 220 -15.23 5.98 -22.09
C PHE A 220 -14.32 7.12 -22.58
N VAL A 221 -13.53 7.70 -21.69
CA VAL A 221 -12.70 8.87 -22.02
C VAL A 221 -11.18 8.58 -21.98
N GLY A 222 -10.80 7.37 -21.58
CA GLY A 222 -9.40 6.94 -21.45
C GLY A 222 -8.72 7.52 -20.21
N ARG A 223 -7.42 7.80 -20.33
CA ARG A 223 -6.63 8.41 -19.26
C ARG A 223 -7.06 9.83 -18.98
N ILE A 224 -7.10 10.18 -17.70
CA ILE A 224 -7.45 11.50 -17.19
C ILE A 224 -6.27 11.96 -16.33
N GLY A 225 -5.58 13.02 -16.75
CA GLY A 225 -4.49 13.60 -15.97
C GLY A 225 -5.04 14.57 -14.93
N VAL A 226 -4.58 14.47 -13.69
CA VAL A 226 -4.97 15.37 -12.60
C VAL A 226 -3.74 16.16 -12.12
N GLY A 227 -3.91 17.44 -11.90
CA GLY A 227 -2.87 18.32 -11.40
C GLY A 227 -3.40 19.69 -11.00
N LYS A 228 -2.51 20.52 -10.47
CA LYS A 228 -2.78 21.90 -10.12
C LYS A 228 -2.32 22.83 -11.26
N ILE A 229 -3.12 23.83 -11.58
CA ILE A 229 -2.72 24.90 -12.50
C ILE A 229 -1.82 25.88 -11.73
N ASP A 230 -0.54 25.92 -12.10
CA ASP A 230 0.43 26.79 -11.45
C ASP A 230 0.45 28.21 -12.07
N ASN A 231 0.26 28.32 -13.38
CA ASN A 231 0.19 29.60 -14.09
C ASN A 231 -0.85 29.56 -15.21
N GLY A 232 -1.38 30.73 -15.56
CA GLY A 232 -2.34 30.90 -16.63
C GLY A 232 -3.71 30.29 -16.35
N SER A 233 -4.37 29.84 -17.42
CA SER A 233 -5.66 29.14 -17.35
C SER A 233 -5.74 28.02 -18.39
N LEU A 234 -6.61 27.07 -18.16
CA LEU A 234 -6.96 25.99 -19.10
C LEU A 234 -8.41 26.10 -19.53
N LYS A 235 -8.67 25.87 -20.82
CA LYS A 235 -10.00 25.91 -21.42
C LYS A 235 -10.30 24.63 -22.20
N VAL A 236 -11.56 24.25 -22.24
CA VAL A 236 -12.04 23.18 -23.12
C VAL A 236 -11.76 23.56 -24.58
N ASN A 237 -11.33 22.61 -25.39
CA ASN A 237 -10.92 22.76 -26.79
C ASN A 237 -9.62 23.57 -26.99
N GLN A 238 -8.92 23.98 -25.94
CA GLN A 238 -7.61 24.63 -26.05
C GLN A 238 -6.58 23.64 -26.60
N GLU A 239 -5.75 24.13 -27.52
CA GLU A 239 -4.55 23.41 -27.96
C GLU A 239 -3.39 23.74 -27.03
N VAL A 240 -2.72 22.69 -26.54
CA VAL A 240 -1.63 22.78 -25.58
C VAL A 240 -0.46 21.92 -26.01
N MET A 241 0.71 22.18 -25.45
CA MET A 241 1.91 21.36 -25.62
C MET A 241 2.12 20.50 -24.37
N ILE A 242 2.37 19.22 -24.55
CA ILE A 242 2.83 18.32 -23.49
C ILE A 242 4.35 18.25 -23.58
N VAL A 243 5.01 18.51 -22.45
CA VAL A 243 6.46 18.42 -22.29
C VAL A 243 6.79 17.67 -21.00
N ASN A 244 7.99 17.09 -20.91
CA ASN A 244 8.45 16.38 -19.73
C ASN A 244 9.82 16.87 -19.30
N HIS A 245 10.03 17.07 -18.00
CA HIS A 245 11.28 17.59 -17.45
C HIS A 245 12.46 16.61 -17.63
N HIS A 246 12.21 15.30 -17.46
CA HIS A 246 13.23 14.26 -17.54
C HIS A 246 13.43 13.70 -18.95
N ASP A 247 12.48 13.95 -19.86
CA ASP A 247 12.55 13.53 -21.25
C ASP A 247 12.26 14.69 -22.20
N PRO A 248 13.29 15.44 -22.63
CA PRO A 248 13.14 16.56 -23.56
C PRO A 248 12.60 16.17 -24.95
N SER A 249 12.58 14.87 -25.29
CA SER A 249 12.02 14.38 -26.56
C SER A 249 10.48 14.42 -26.56
N VAL A 250 9.85 14.45 -25.38
CA VAL A 250 8.40 14.57 -25.25
C VAL A 250 7.97 15.98 -25.59
N LYS A 251 7.47 16.16 -26.81
CA LYS A 251 6.84 17.39 -27.31
C LYS A 251 5.65 17.02 -28.16
N LYS A 252 4.45 17.00 -27.56
CA LYS A 252 3.22 16.59 -28.24
C LYS A 252 2.20 17.74 -28.22
N ARG A 253 1.73 18.17 -29.39
CA ARG A 253 0.61 19.10 -29.49
C ARG A 253 -0.68 18.30 -29.36
N VAL A 254 -1.53 18.67 -28.41
CA VAL A 254 -2.78 17.98 -28.11
C VAL A 254 -3.89 18.99 -27.86
N ARG A 255 -5.15 18.53 -27.93
CA ARG A 255 -6.32 19.35 -27.62
C ARG A 255 -7.02 18.79 -26.39
N ILE A 256 -7.33 19.64 -25.41
CA ILE A 256 -8.12 19.27 -24.24
C ILE A 256 -9.57 19.08 -24.66
N THR A 257 -10.10 17.87 -24.48
CA THR A 257 -11.50 17.57 -24.86
C THR A 257 -12.47 17.90 -23.74
N LYS A 258 -12.08 17.62 -22.50
CA LYS A 258 -12.89 17.93 -21.32
C LYS A 258 -12.00 18.37 -20.16
N LEU A 259 -12.53 19.28 -19.39
CA LEU A 259 -11.92 19.83 -18.17
C LEU A 259 -12.89 19.65 -17.01
N TYR A 260 -12.40 19.17 -15.88
CA TYR A 260 -13.19 18.94 -14.70
C TYR A 260 -12.57 19.61 -13.49
N THR A 261 -13.40 20.12 -12.59
CA THR A 261 -13.05 20.47 -11.22
C THR A 261 -13.70 19.47 -10.26
N PHE A 262 -13.31 19.51 -8.99
CA PHE A 262 -13.88 18.65 -7.96
C PHE A 262 -14.95 19.40 -7.16
N ASN A 263 -16.05 18.72 -6.85
CA ASN A 263 -17.08 19.18 -5.94
C ASN A 263 -17.61 17.97 -5.14
N GLY A 264 -17.32 17.92 -3.85
CA GLY A 264 -17.38 16.67 -3.11
C GLY A 264 -16.50 15.62 -3.76
N LEU A 265 -17.00 14.42 -3.92
CA LEU A 265 -16.33 13.30 -4.61
C LEU A 265 -16.52 13.30 -6.12
N ASN A 266 -17.33 14.20 -6.64
CA ASN A 266 -17.70 14.21 -8.06
C ASN A 266 -16.79 15.13 -8.87
N LYS A 267 -16.48 14.70 -10.09
CA LYS A 267 -15.88 15.54 -11.12
C LYS A 267 -16.98 16.31 -11.85
N VAL A 268 -16.88 17.63 -11.84
CA VAL A 268 -17.85 18.52 -12.50
C VAL A 268 -17.19 19.13 -13.73
N GLU A 269 -17.80 18.99 -14.90
CA GLU A 269 -17.30 19.61 -16.13
C GLU A 269 -17.36 21.14 -16.03
N VAL A 270 -16.26 21.78 -16.43
CA VAL A 270 -16.12 23.23 -16.49
C VAL A 270 -15.56 23.65 -17.84
N ASN A 271 -15.87 24.87 -18.29
CA ASN A 271 -15.34 25.38 -19.56
C ASN A 271 -13.94 25.95 -19.43
N GLU A 272 -13.60 26.48 -18.25
CA GLU A 272 -12.34 27.11 -17.94
C GLU A 272 -11.98 26.93 -16.46
N ALA A 273 -10.69 26.83 -16.15
CA ALA A 273 -10.14 26.83 -14.79
C ALA A 273 -8.85 27.63 -14.77
N GLY A 274 -8.58 28.33 -13.67
CA GLY A 274 -7.42 29.22 -13.50
C GLY A 274 -6.44 28.74 -12.45
N ILE A 275 -5.47 29.58 -12.15
CA ILE A 275 -4.40 29.33 -11.18
C ILE A 275 -4.94 28.80 -9.84
N GLY A 276 -4.18 27.87 -9.23
CA GLY A 276 -4.49 27.29 -7.93
C GLY A 276 -5.57 26.20 -7.95
N GLU A 277 -6.35 26.09 -9.03
CA GLU A 277 -7.36 25.02 -9.14
C GLU A 277 -6.70 23.65 -9.38
N ILE A 278 -7.17 22.64 -8.67
CA ILE A 278 -6.87 21.24 -8.96
C ILE A 278 -7.91 20.74 -9.96
N VAL A 279 -7.44 20.35 -11.13
CA VAL A 279 -8.30 19.98 -12.25
C VAL A 279 -7.94 18.62 -12.80
N ALA A 280 -8.93 17.99 -13.45
CA ALA A 280 -8.76 16.76 -14.20
C ALA A 280 -8.99 17.05 -15.70
N VAL A 281 -8.05 16.62 -16.54
CA VAL A 281 -8.08 16.85 -17.99
C VAL A 281 -8.15 15.55 -18.75
N SER A 282 -8.98 15.49 -19.82
CA SER A 282 -9.08 14.35 -20.72
C SER A 282 -8.85 14.74 -22.17
N GLY A 283 -8.68 13.74 -23.04
CA GLY A 283 -8.38 13.92 -24.47
C GLY A 283 -6.90 13.70 -24.81
N ILE A 284 -6.10 13.26 -23.87
CA ILE A 284 -4.67 13.00 -24.02
C ILE A 284 -4.42 11.52 -23.75
N ALA A 285 -4.44 10.69 -24.81
CA ALA A 285 -4.36 9.23 -24.67
C ALA A 285 -3.06 8.76 -23.96
N ASP A 286 -1.94 9.41 -24.26
CA ASP A 286 -0.61 9.04 -23.76
C ASP A 286 -0.10 10.03 -22.71
N ILE A 287 -0.97 10.49 -21.81
CA ILE A 287 -0.55 11.34 -20.71
C ILE A 287 0.12 10.51 -19.63
N HIS A 288 1.23 11.02 -19.08
CA HIS A 288 1.98 10.38 -18.02
C HIS A 288 2.12 11.30 -16.82
N ILE A 289 2.37 10.73 -15.67
CA ILE A 289 2.73 11.50 -14.47
C ILE A 289 4.08 12.17 -14.71
N GLY A 290 4.18 13.45 -14.32
CA GLY A 290 5.35 14.29 -14.57
C GLY A 290 5.32 15.02 -15.90
N ASP A 291 4.35 14.73 -16.76
CA ASP A 291 4.11 15.57 -17.93
C ASP A 291 3.59 16.95 -17.49
N THR A 292 4.05 17.98 -18.17
CA THR A 292 3.57 19.35 -17.97
C THR A 292 2.73 19.77 -19.17
N ILE A 293 1.52 20.20 -18.91
CA ILE A 293 0.66 20.87 -19.90
C ILE A 293 1.07 22.34 -19.97
N CYS A 294 1.47 22.79 -21.15
CA CYS A 294 1.95 24.15 -21.38
C CYS A 294 1.22 24.84 -22.53
N SER A 295 1.31 26.18 -22.57
CA SER A 295 0.98 26.95 -23.77
C SER A 295 1.88 26.56 -24.96
N LEU A 296 1.35 26.68 -26.18
CA LEU A 296 2.11 26.35 -27.40
C LEU A 296 3.36 27.26 -27.61
N ASN A 297 3.27 28.51 -27.15
CA ASN A 297 4.28 29.53 -27.43
C ASN A 297 5.53 29.40 -26.58
N ASN A 298 5.39 28.90 -25.33
CA ASN A 298 6.51 28.79 -24.40
C ASN A 298 6.37 27.48 -23.59
N PRO A 299 6.70 26.33 -24.18
CA PRO A 299 6.55 25.03 -23.49
C PRO A 299 7.73 24.82 -22.51
N VAL A 300 7.51 25.14 -21.24
CA VAL A 300 8.48 24.93 -20.15
C VAL A 300 7.98 23.86 -19.21
N ALA A 301 8.74 22.77 -19.07
CA ALA A 301 8.42 21.69 -18.17
C ALA A 301 8.66 22.07 -16.70
N ILE A 302 7.73 21.73 -15.84
CA ILE A 302 7.87 21.88 -14.39
C ILE A 302 8.77 20.76 -13.87
N PRO A 303 9.81 21.07 -13.06
CA PRO A 303 10.64 20.04 -12.43
C PRO A 303 9.82 19.15 -11.50
N PHE A 304 9.99 17.84 -11.63
CA PHE A 304 9.38 16.87 -10.73
C PHE A 304 10.36 15.78 -10.36
N GLN A 305 10.10 15.11 -9.24
CA GLN A 305 10.91 13.99 -8.78
C GLN A 305 10.53 12.74 -9.57
N LYS A 306 11.54 12.05 -10.13
CA LYS A 306 11.31 10.82 -10.89
C LYS A 306 10.67 9.77 -9.99
N ILE A 307 9.68 9.06 -10.53
CA ILE A 307 9.03 7.96 -9.83
C ILE A 307 10.11 6.93 -9.46
N SER A 308 10.16 6.53 -8.18
CA SER A 308 11.08 5.49 -7.74
C SER A 308 10.80 4.19 -8.49
N GLU A 309 11.86 3.50 -8.88
CA GLU A 309 11.75 2.22 -9.58
C GLU A 309 11.19 1.12 -8.65
N PRO A 310 10.52 0.10 -9.20
CA PRO A 310 10.13 -1.07 -8.43
C PRO A 310 11.33 -1.73 -7.76
N THR A 311 11.14 -2.26 -6.56
CA THR A 311 12.18 -2.97 -5.79
C THR A 311 11.97 -4.47 -5.73
N LEU A 312 10.73 -4.93 -5.94
CA LEU A 312 10.33 -6.34 -5.90
C LEU A 312 9.68 -6.77 -7.21
N SER A 313 9.80 -8.05 -7.53
CA SER A 313 9.09 -8.66 -8.65
C SER A 313 8.55 -10.03 -8.29
N MET A 314 7.45 -10.42 -8.93
CA MET A 314 6.84 -11.75 -8.87
C MET A 314 6.44 -12.20 -10.27
N ASP A 315 6.47 -13.50 -10.53
CA ASP A 315 5.89 -14.05 -11.75
C ASP A 315 4.41 -14.37 -11.53
N PHE A 316 3.56 -13.84 -12.40
CA PHE A 316 2.14 -14.15 -12.50
C PHE A 316 1.94 -15.07 -13.69
N MET A 317 1.41 -16.26 -13.48
CA MET A 317 1.26 -17.27 -14.51
C MET A 317 -0.11 -17.91 -14.52
N VAL A 318 -0.46 -18.49 -15.63
CA VAL A 318 -1.68 -19.29 -15.73
C VAL A 318 -1.59 -20.47 -14.76
N ASN A 319 -2.70 -20.71 -14.01
CA ASN A 319 -2.78 -21.89 -13.16
C ASN A 319 -2.90 -23.15 -14.02
N ASP A 320 -1.92 -24.03 -13.94
CA ASP A 320 -1.83 -25.30 -14.66
C ASP A 320 -1.97 -26.53 -13.75
N SER A 321 -2.49 -26.32 -12.51
CA SER A 321 -2.69 -27.39 -11.55
C SER A 321 -3.84 -28.34 -11.96
N PRO A 322 -3.93 -29.56 -11.38
CA PRO A 322 -5.05 -30.47 -11.61
C PRO A 322 -6.44 -29.93 -11.21
N LEU A 323 -6.47 -28.87 -10.40
CA LEU A 323 -7.70 -28.18 -10.02
C LEU A 323 -7.96 -26.89 -10.80
N ALA A 324 -7.11 -26.57 -11.79
CA ALA A 324 -7.25 -25.36 -12.59
C ALA A 324 -8.60 -25.25 -13.30
N GLY A 325 -9.14 -24.02 -13.35
CA GLY A 325 -10.39 -23.70 -14.06
C GLY A 325 -11.66 -24.14 -13.37
N LYS A 326 -11.60 -24.64 -12.13
CA LYS A 326 -12.80 -25.09 -11.38
C LYS A 326 -13.46 -23.97 -10.57
N GLU A 327 -12.74 -22.93 -10.25
CA GLU A 327 -13.20 -21.88 -9.34
C GLU A 327 -13.16 -20.49 -9.97
N GLY A 328 -12.24 -20.24 -10.91
CA GLY A 328 -12.08 -18.97 -11.57
C GLY A 328 -12.99 -18.79 -12.80
N LYS A 329 -13.39 -17.54 -13.05
CA LYS A 329 -14.10 -17.13 -14.25
C LYS A 329 -13.12 -16.78 -15.39
N PHE A 330 -11.99 -16.17 -15.05
CA PHE A 330 -10.95 -15.73 -15.97
C PHE A 330 -9.67 -16.54 -15.72
N VAL A 331 -9.40 -17.52 -16.60
CA VAL A 331 -8.37 -18.54 -16.37
C VAL A 331 -7.32 -18.63 -17.50
N THR A 332 -7.45 -17.82 -18.55
CA THR A 332 -6.57 -17.89 -19.72
C THR A 332 -5.43 -16.86 -19.65
N SER A 333 -4.32 -17.15 -20.34
CA SER A 333 -3.20 -16.22 -20.48
C SER A 333 -3.62 -14.86 -21.04
N ARG A 334 -4.56 -14.84 -21.99
CA ARG A 334 -5.10 -13.61 -22.55
C ARG A 334 -5.81 -12.78 -21.49
N HIS A 335 -6.70 -13.38 -20.69
CA HIS A 335 -7.40 -12.68 -19.61
C HIS A 335 -6.40 -12.11 -18.59
N LEU A 336 -5.39 -12.90 -18.20
CA LEU A 336 -4.37 -12.49 -17.27
C LEU A 336 -3.56 -11.31 -17.84
N ARG A 337 -3.11 -11.41 -19.09
CA ARG A 337 -2.38 -10.37 -19.80
C ARG A 337 -3.20 -9.07 -19.86
N ASP A 338 -4.42 -9.14 -20.39
CA ASP A 338 -5.26 -7.96 -20.58
C ASP A 338 -5.53 -7.25 -19.25
N ARG A 339 -5.73 -8.01 -18.17
CA ARG A 339 -5.93 -7.44 -16.82
C ARG A 339 -4.68 -6.78 -16.25
N LEU A 340 -3.52 -7.44 -16.33
CA LEU A 340 -2.25 -6.90 -15.83
C LEU A 340 -1.84 -5.63 -16.61
N PHE A 341 -1.99 -5.63 -17.93
CA PHE A 341 -1.69 -4.43 -18.74
C PHE A 341 -2.72 -3.31 -18.54
N LYS A 342 -3.98 -3.65 -18.20
CA LYS A 342 -4.99 -2.64 -17.83
C LYS A 342 -4.59 -1.89 -16.56
N GLU A 343 -3.97 -2.56 -15.58
CA GLU A 343 -3.50 -1.95 -14.33
C GLU A 343 -2.49 -0.83 -14.58
N LEU A 344 -1.62 -0.96 -15.58
CA LEU A 344 -0.65 0.05 -15.95
C LEU A 344 -1.27 1.40 -16.39
N ASN A 345 -2.58 1.44 -16.64
CA ASN A 345 -3.26 2.69 -16.96
C ASN A 345 -3.46 3.59 -15.73
N THR A 346 -3.56 2.98 -14.55
CA THR A 346 -3.79 3.67 -13.28
C THR A 346 -2.58 3.62 -12.36
N ASP A 347 -1.90 2.49 -12.29
CA ASP A 347 -0.72 2.28 -11.45
C ASP A 347 0.57 2.44 -12.25
N VAL A 348 1.16 3.62 -12.14
CA VAL A 348 2.42 3.97 -12.83
C VAL A 348 3.68 3.43 -12.14
N SER A 349 3.54 2.91 -10.90
CA SER A 349 4.64 2.31 -10.16
C SER A 349 4.80 0.81 -10.43
N LEU A 350 3.84 0.23 -11.13
CA LEU A 350 3.86 -1.15 -11.56
C LEU A 350 4.58 -1.30 -12.89
N ARG A 351 5.36 -2.37 -13.06
CA ARG A 351 5.87 -2.83 -14.36
C ARG A 351 5.34 -4.23 -14.65
N VAL A 352 4.94 -4.45 -15.88
CA VAL A 352 4.50 -5.77 -16.36
C VAL A 352 5.25 -6.09 -17.64
N GLU A 353 5.94 -7.21 -17.64
CA GLU A 353 6.71 -7.71 -18.77
C GLU A 353 6.39 -9.20 -18.98
N GLU A 354 6.46 -9.70 -20.22
CA GLU A 354 6.38 -11.12 -20.46
C GLU A 354 7.65 -11.79 -19.94
N THR A 355 7.53 -12.90 -19.19
CA THR A 355 8.69 -13.59 -18.62
C THR A 355 9.50 -14.25 -19.73
N PRO A 356 10.77 -13.88 -19.94
CA PRO A 356 11.57 -14.43 -21.03
C PRO A 356 11.71 -15.96 -20.93
N GLY A 357 11.35 -16.67 -21.99
CA GLY A 357 11.50 -18.13 -22.09
C GLY A 357 10.46 -18.96 -21.32
N VAL A 358 9.47 -18.33 -20.71
CA VAL A 358 8.37 -19.02 -20.02
C VAL A 358 7.04 -18.58 -20.64
N GLU A 359 6.37 -19.51 -21.31
CA GLU A 359 5.06 -19.23 -21.91
C GLU A 359 4.01 -18.97 -20.82
N ASN A 360 3.07 -18.08 -21.09
CA ASN A 360 1.94 -17.75 -20.20
C ASN A 360 2.33 -17.24 -18.81
N SER A 361 3.50 -16.61 -18.69
CA SER A 361 4.02 -16.01 -17.47
C SER A 361 4.36 -14.54 -17.70
N PHE A 362 4.02 -13.70 -16.70
CA PHE A 362 4.27 -12.27 -16.70
C PHE A 362 5.03 -11.88 -15.45
N LYS A 363 6.16 -11.21 -15.64
CA LYS A 363 6.93 -10.64 -14.55
C LYS A 363 6.29 -9.31 -14.16
N VAL A 364 5.77 -9.26 -12.95
CA VAL A 364 5.12 -8.07 -12.38
C VAL A 364 6.04 -7.51 -11.30
N SER A 365 6.46 -6.26 -11.47
CA SER A 365 7.37 -5.59 -10.54
C SER A 365 6.65 -4.44 -9.87
N GLY A 366 6.77 -4.35 -8.55
CA GLY A 366 6.14 -3.35 -7.69
C GLY A 366 7.09 -2.83 -6.62
N ARG A 367 6.64 -1.86 -5.82
CA ARG A 367 7.47 -1.21 -4.81
C ARG A 367 7.65 -2.02 -3.53
N GLY A 368 6.68 -2.87 -3.19
CA GLY A 368 6.68 -3.64 -1.96
C GLY A 368 5.72 -4.82 -2.01
N GLU A 369 5.78 -5.66 -0.98
CA GLU A 369 4.91 -6.85 -0.86
C GLU A 369 3.43 -6.47 -0.75
N LEU A 370 3.11 -5.43 0.01
CA LEU A 370 1.74 -4.96 0.17
C LEU A 370 1.14 -4.51 -1.17
N HIS A 371 1.92 -3.80 -1.99
CA HIS A 371 1.50 -3.36 -3.31
C HIS A 371 1.10 -4.53 -4.21
N LEU A 372 1.96 -5.56 -4.30
CA LEU A 372 1.68 -6.76 -5.10
C LEU A 372 0.54 -7.61 -4.50
N SER A 373 0.44 -7.73 -3.17
CA SER A 373 -0.64 -8.46 -2.51
C SER A 373 -2.01 -7.83 -2.74
N VAL A 374 -2.09 -6.49 -2.79
CA VAL A 374 -3.31 -5.76 -3.14
C VAL A 374 -3.75 -6.05 -4.57
N LEU A 375 -2.81 -6.05 -5.52
CA LEU A 375 -3.11 -6.42 -6.92
C LEU A 375 -3.64 -7.86 -7.01
N ILE A 376 -2.99 -8.81 -6.34
CA ILE A 376 -3.42 -10.21 -6.30
C ILE A 376 -4.84 -10.33 -5.74
N GLU A 377 -5.14 -9.66 -4.63
CA GLU A 377 -6.46 -9.73 -3.99
C GLU A 377 -7.55 -9.06 -4.83
N ASN A 378 -7.26 -7.93 -5.49
CA ASN A 378 -8.18 -7.30 -6.43
C ASN A 378 -8.54 -8.27 -7.57
N MET A 379 -7.55 -8.86 -8.21
CA MET A 379 -7.77 -9.82 -9.30
C MET A 379 -8.53 -11.06 -8.83
N ARG A 380 -8.23 -11.56 -7.63
CA ARG A 380 -8.95 -12.67 -7.01
C ARG A 380 -10.44 -12.36 -6.86
N ARG A 381 -10.79 -11.18 -6.33
CA ARG A 381 -12.19 -10.72 -6.15
C ARG A 381 -12.91 -10.48 -7.46
N GLU A 382 -12.21 -10.05 -8.50
CA GLU A 382 -12.74 -9.91 -9.85
C GLU A 382 -13.04 -11.25 -10.53
N GLY A 383 -12.62 -12.37 -9.95
CA GLY A 383 -12.88 -13.73 -10.44
C GLY A 383 -11.76 -14.34 -11.26
N TYR A 384 -10.56 -13.79 -11.21
CA TYR A 384 -9.38 -14.38 -11.86
C TYR A 384 -8.85 -15.59 -11.09
N GLU A 385 -8.32 -16.54 -11.84
CA GLU A 385 -7.58 -17.69 -11.32
C GLU A 385 -6.21 -17.73 -11.99
N PHE A 386 -5.15 -17.74 -11.18
CA PHE A 386 -3.76 -17.68 -11.63
C PHE A 386 -2.83 -18.27 -10.56
N ALA A 387 -1.55 -18.42 -10.87
CA ALA A 387 -0.54 -18.77 -9.89
C ALA A 387 0.52 -17.66 -9.80
N VAL A 388 1.12 -17.52 -8.62
CA VAL A 388 2.22 -16.55 -8.41
C VAL A 388 3.44 -17.25 -7.81
N SER A 389 4.62 -16.74 -8.16
CA SER A 389 5.90 -17.16 -7.58
C SER A 389 6.20 -16.39 -6.28
N LYS A 390 7.24 -16.83 -5.56
CA LYS A 390 7.83 -16.04 -4.47
C LYS A 390 8.28 -14.67 -4.98
N ALA A 391 8.11 -13.66 -4.14
CA ALA A 391 8.66 -12.33 -4.42
C ALA A 391 10.19 -12.34 -4.40
N GLU A 392 10.79 -11.70 -5.38
CA GLU A 392 12.24 -11.55 -5.51
C GLU A 392 12.61 -10.07 -5.60
N VAL A 393 13.68 -9.67 -4.93
CA VAL A 393 14.19 -8.31 -5.04
C VAL A 393 14.84 -8.07 -6.39
N LEU A 394 14.68 -6.86 -6.90
CA LEU A 394 15.34 -6.42 -8.12
C LEU A 394 16.75 -5.92 -7.80
N TYR A 395 17.75 -6.58 -8.35
CA TYR A 395 19.15 -6.21 -8.20
C TYR A 395 19.56 -5.21 -9.27
N HIS A 396 20.41 -4.26 -8.91
CA HIS A 396 21.11 -3.40 -9.85
C HIS A 396 22.57 -3.80 -9.99
N THR A 397 23.22 -3.28 -11.01
CA THR A 397 24.66 -3.45 -11.20
C THR A 397 25.29 -2.08 -11.31
N ASP A 398 26.33 -1.80 -10.52
CA ASP A 398 27.06 -0.55 -10.61
C ASP A 398 27.95 -0.47 -11.88
N GLU A 399 28.57 0.69 -12.10
CA GLU A 399 29.47 0.90 -13.24
C GLU A 399 30.69 -0.05 -13.24
N ARG A 400 31.01 -0.68 -12.11
CA ARG A 400 32.12 -1.60 -11.93
C ARG A 400 31.70 -3.07 -12.04
N GLY A 401 30.42 -3.35 -12.33
CA GLY A 401 29.88 -4.69 -12.44
C GLY A 401 29.53 -5.36 -11.09
N LYS A 402 29.55 -4.62 -9.98
CA LYS A 402 29.15 -5.14 -8.68
C LYS A 402 27.63 -5.18 -8.56
N LYS A 403 27.13 -6.26 -7.97
CA LYS A 403 25.72 -6.45 -7.67
C LYS A 403 25.30 -5.57 -6.50
N LEU A 404 24.27 -4.74 -6.72
CA LEU A 404 23.64 -3.90 -5.71
C LEU A 404 22.25 -4.45 -5.36
N GLU A 405 21.87 -4.33 -4.10
CA GLU A 405 20.56 -4.72 -3.60
C GLU A 405 19.82 -3.56 -2.93
N PRO A 406 18.47 -3.54 -2.97
CA PRO A 406 17.70 -2.50 -2.33
C PRO A 406 17.77 -2.64 -0.80
N MET A 407 17.97 -1.50 -0.12
CA MET A 407 18.05 -1.38 1.32
C MET A 407 16.84 -0.64 1.87
N GLU A 408 16.43 -1.02 3.06
CA GLU A 408 15.36 -0.38 3.80
C GLU A 408 15.82 0.08 5.17
N LEU A 409 15.36 1.25 5.56
CA LEU A 409 15.44 1.75 6.93
C LEU A 409 14.20 1.27 7.68
N ALA A 410 14.38 0.35 8.61
CA ALA A 410 13.30 -0.23 9.40
C ALA A 410 13.25 0.35 10.80
N TYR A 411 12.09 0.81 11.22
CA TYR A 411 11.75 1.22 12.59
C TYR A 411 10.86 0.15 13.22
N ILE A 412 11.28 -0.36 14.36
CA ILE A 412 10.67 -1.54 14.95
C ILE A 412 10.44 -1.26 16.44
N ASP A 413 9.18 -1.18 16.85
CA ASP A 413 8.78 -1.01 18.22
C ASP A 413 8.45 -2.38 18.81
N VAL A 414 9.17 -2.76 19.85
CA VAL A 414 9.04 -4.08 20.49
C VAL A 414 8.97 -3.96 22.01
N PRO A 415 8.22 -4.85 22.68
CA PRO A 415 8.31 -4.98 24.13
C PRO A 415 9.76 -5.26 24.55
N ASP A 416 10.20 -4.68 25.67
CA ASP A 416 11.58 -4.77 26.14
C ASP A 416 12.09 -6.21 26.28
N ASP A 417 11.21 -7.14 26.69
CA ASP A 417 11.51 -8.59 26.82
C ASP A 417 11.75 -9.29 25.48
N CYS A 418 11.30 -8.72 24.36
CA CYS A 418 11.43 -9.28 23.02
C CYS A 418 12.61 -8.69 22.21
N THR A 419 13.22 -7.60 22.67
CA THR A 419 14.24 -6.82 21.95
C THR A 419 15.42 -7.70 21.49
N GLY A 420 15.95 -8.54 22.36
CA GLY A 420 17.11 -9.40 22.05
C GLY A 420 16.84 -10.41 20.95
N SER A 421 15.65 -11.01 20.92
CA SER A 421 15.26 -12.00 19.91
C SER A 421 15.09 -11.35 18.53
N VAL A 422 14.51 -10.16 18.49
CA VAL A 422 14.30 -9.39 17.25
C VAL A 422 15.64 -8.93 16.68
N ILE A 423 16.54 -8.37 17.49
CA ILE A 423 17.89 -7.97 17.06
C ILE A 423 18.65 -9.16 16.49
N GLN A 424 18.63 -10.31 17.17
CA GLN A 424 19.32 -11.51 16.68
C GLN A 424 18.80 -11.97 15.33
N LYS A 425 17.48 -12.01 15.13
CA LYS A 425 16.86 -12.46 13.87
C LYS A 425 17.14 -11.51 12.71
N LEU A 426 17.01 -10.21 12.93
CA LEU A 426 17.28 -9.22 11.89
C LEU A 426 18.78 -9.19 11.50
N SER A 427 19.67 -9.36 12.46
CA SER A 427 21.11 -9.46 12.18
C SER A 427 21.45 -10.72 11.35
N GLN A 428 20.78 -11.86 11.60
CA GLN A 428 20.89 -13.06 10.75
C GLN A 428 20.40 -12.81 9.32
N ARG A 429 19.44 -11.90 9.14
CA ARG A 429 18.89 -11.44 7.86
C ARG A 429 19.67 -10.26 7.26
N LYS A 430 20.93 -10.05 7.72
CA LYS A 430 21.85 -9.01 7.25
C LYS A 430 21.43 -7.58 7.59
N GLY A 431 20.55 -7.40 8.59
CA GLY A 431 20.23 -6.09 9.15
C GLY A 431 21.34 -5.58 10.06
N GLU A 432 21.63 -4.31 9.97
CA GLU A 432 22.57 -3.56 10.80
C GLU A 432 21.77 -2.67 11.75
N LEU A 433 22.00 -2.83 13.06
CA LEU A 433 21.36 -2.00 14.08
C LEU A 433 22.01 -0.61 14.09
N LEU A 434 21.25 0.42 13.75
CA LEU A 434 21.68 1.81 13.72
C LEU A 434 21.43 2.52 15.06
N GLY A 435 20.32 2.18 15.73
CA GLY A 435 19.94 2.82 16.98
C GLY A 435 18.98 1.99 17.81
N MET A 436 18.95 2.29 19.11
CA MET A 436 18.01 1.69 20.05
C MET A 436 17.61 2.76 21.08
N THR A 437 16.33 3.05 21.16
CA THR A 437 15.78 4.10 22.02
C THR A 437 14.62 3.55 22.84
N PRO A 438 14.67 3.62 24.18
CA PRO A 438 13.51 3.30 25.00
C PRO A 438 12.36 4.25 24.71
N ILE A 439 11.13 3.71 24.63
CA ILE A 439 9.89 4.49 24.51
C ILE A 439 8.97 4.17 25.68
N ASN A 440 8.00 5.06 25.91
CA ASN A 440 7.09 4.91 27.02
C ASN A 440 6.29 3.59 26.96
N GLY A 441 5.93 3.04 28.13
CA GLY A 441 5.09 1.85 28.21
C GLY A 441 5.83 0.51 28.18
N GLY A 442 7.16 0.47 28.39
CA GLY A 442 7.96 -0.79 28.41
C GLY A 442 8.27 -1.32 27.01
N TYR A 443 8.43 -0.41 26.05
CA TYR A 443 8.82 -0.70 24.68
C TYR A 443 10.16 -0.09 24.34
N THR A 444 10.87 -0.71 23.42
CA THR A 444 12.10 -0.21 22.82
C THR A 444 11.92 -0.05 21.32
N ARG A 445 12.28 1.11 20.78
CA ARG A 445 12.36 1.37 19.34
C ARG A 445 13.75 1.00 18.83
N LEU A 446 13.80 0.11 17.86
CA LEU A 446 14.99 -0.31 17.15
C LEU A 446 14.99 0.34 15.76
N GLN A 447 16.15 0.81 15.33
CA GLN A 447 16.37 1.31 13.98
C GLN A 447 17.38 0.42 13.27
N PHE A 448 17.01 -0.12 12.11
CA PHE A 448 17.84 -1.02 11.30
C PHE A 448 17.98 -0.54 9.87
N SER A 449 19.20 -0.60 9.32
CA SER A 449 19.40 -0.66 7.87
C SER A 449 19.45 -2.14 7.46
N ILE A 450 18.54 -2.57 6.57
CA ILE A 450 18.39 -3.99 6.24
C ILE A 450 18.08 -4.16 4.73
N PRO A 451 18.67 -5.17 4.06
CA PRO A 451 18.26 -5.50 2.70
C PRO A 451 16.77 -5.79 2.62
N SER A 452 16.05 -5.24 1.61
CA SER A 452 14.60 -5.47 1.44
C SER A 452 14.26 -6.96 1.46
N ARG A 453 15.11 -7.82 0.87
CA ARG A 453 14.94 -9.28 0.96
C ARG A 453 15.02 -9.82 2.40
N GLY A 454 15.68 -9.13 3.31
CA GLY A 454 15.77 -9.51 4.73
C GLY A 454 14.44 -9.37 5.48
N LEU A 455 13.55 -8.50 5.00
CA LEU A 455 12.21 -8.29 5.56
C LEU A 455 11.18 -9.24 4.95
N ILE A 456 11.41 -9.78 3.73
CA ILE A 456 10.50 -10.73 3.09
C ILE A 456 10.29 -11.94 3.99
N GLY A 457 9.00 -12.25 4.29
CA GLY A 457 8.61 -13.35 5.17
C GLY A 457 8.96 -13.17 6.65
N TYR A 458 9.50 -12.03 7.08
CA TYR A 458 9.83 -11.79 8.48
C TYR A 458 8.61 -11.38 9.32
N ARG A 459 7.61 -10.76 8.73
CA ARG A 459 6.45 -10.21 9.44
C ARG A 459 5.68 -11.25 10.26
N GLY A 460 5.51 -12.46 9.72
CA GLY A 460 4.87 -13.57 10.43
C GLY A 460 5.67 -14.07 11.63
N GLU A 461 7.00 -14.19 11.49
CA GLU A 461 7.90 -14.53 12.61
C GLU A 461 7.92 -13.44 13.68
N PHE A 462 7.97 -12.18 13.25
CA PHE A 462 7.99 -11.01 14.12
C PHE A 462 6.76 -10.92 15.03
N LEU A 463 5.57 -11.13 14.48
CA LEU A 463 4.33 -11.18 15.28
C LEU A 463 4.36 -12.30 16.32
N THR A 464 4.94 -13.45 15.97
CA THR A 464 5.09 -14.57 16.91
C THR A 464 6.09 -14.22 18.02
N ASP A 465 7.24 -13.64 17.68
CA ASP A 465 8.29 -13.26 18.63
C ASP A 465 7.83 -12.19 19.61
N THR A 466 7.03 -11.25 19.13
CA THR A 466 6.50 -10.14 19.92
C THR A 466 5.12 -10.43 20.54
N LYS A 467 4.63 -11.66 20.43
CA LYS A 467 3.30 -12.08 20.92
C LYS A 467 2.16 -11.18 20.36
N GLY A 468 2.35 -10.67 19.15
CA GLY A 468 1.40 -9.76 18.50
C GLY A 468 1.51 -8.29 18.89
N ASN A 469 2.42 -7.92 19.78
CA ASN A 469 2.53 -6.55 20.32
C ASN A 469 3.63 -5.70 19.63
N GLY A 470 4.37 -6.26 18.67
CA GLY A 470 5.40 -5.51 17.95
C GLY A 470 4.85 -4.77 16.72
N ILE A 471 5.46 -3.65 16.40
CA ILE A 471 5.16 -2.86 15.20
C ILE A 471 6.45 -2.77 14.36
N ILE A 472 6.36 -3.08 13.07
CA ILE A 472 7.47 -2.96 12.13
C ILE A 472 7.05 -2.11 10.95
N ASN A 473 7.82 -1.05 10.69
CA ASN A 473 7.66 -0.17 9.55
C ASN A 473 9.01 -0.01 8.86
N SER A 474 9.01 0.02 7.54
CA SER A 474 10.21 0.23 6.76
C SER A 474 9.98 1.20 5.62
N SER A 475 11.05 1.84 5.18
CA SER A 475 11.08 2.72 4.02
C SER A 475 12.31 2.44 3.18
N PHE A 476 12.15 2.49 1.86
CA PHE A 476 13.28 2.33 0.94
C PHE A 476 14.29 3.46 1.12
N GLU A 477 15.57 3.10 1.31
CA GLU A 477 16.67 4.05 1.56
C GLU A 477 17.57 4.22 0.33
N GLY A 478 17.77 3.17 -0.45
CA GLY A 478 18.65 3.19 -1.62
C GLY A 478 19.15 1.82 -2.00
N TYR A 479 20.25 1.78 -2.76
CA TYR A 479 20.92 0.54 -3.18
C TYR A 479 22.32 0.49 -2.59
N GLU A 480 22.68 -0.67 -1.98
CA GLU A 480 24.03 -0.95 -1.47
C GLU A 480 24.59 -2.25 -2.07
N GLU A 481 25.88 -2.49 -1.85
CA GLU A 481 26.51 -3.76 -2.26
C GLU A 481 25.82 -4.95 -1.61
N TYR A 482 25.64 -6.02 -2.39
CA TYR A 482 25.03 -7.28 -1.94
C TYR A 482 25.70 -7.83 -0.67
N LYS A 483 24.93 -8.00 0.41
CA LYS A 483 25.43 -8.38 1.75
C LYS A 483 25.55 -9.90 1.96
N GLY A 484 25.50 -10.71 0.88
CA GLY A 484 25.62 -12.18 0.95
C GLY A 484 24.28 -12.87 1.19
N ASP A 485 24.30 -14.21 1.21
CA ASP A 485 23.08 -15.02 1.25
C ASP A 485 22.35 -14.91 2.60
N ILE A 486 21.01 -15.00 2.53
CA ILE A 486 20.10 -15.06 3.68
C ILE A 486 19.35 -16.39 3.62
N SER A 487 19.29 -17.10 4.75
CA SER A 487 18.42 -18.28 4.87
C SER A 487 17.01 -17.82 5.28
N TYR A 488 16.03 -18.01 4.40
CA TYR A 488 14.67 -17.50 4.56
C TYR A 488 13.78 -18.42 5.38
N ARG A 489 13.77 -19.71 5.10
CA ARG A 489 12.87 -20.68 5.69
C ARG A 489 13.65 -21.80 6.39
N LYS A 490 13.28 -22.03 7.67
CA LYS A 490 13.86 -23.12 8.46
C LYS A 490 13.05 -24.40 8.38
N ASN A 491 11.76 -24.29 8.00
CA ASN A 491 10.80 -25.37 8.04
C ASN A 491 10.55 -25.92 6.63
N GLY A 492 10.44 -27.24 6.50
CA GLY A 492 10.05 -27.90 5.26
C GLY A 492 8.54 -27.92 5.04
N SER A 493 8.10 -28.50 3.94
CA SER A 493 6.68 -28.66 3.60
C SER A 493 6.21 -30.09 3.75
N LEU A 494 4.96 -30.29 4.15
CA LEU A 494 4.22 -31.54 4.01
C LEU A 494 3.56 -31.54 2.62
N ILE A 495 3.96 -32.47 1.75
CA ILE A 495 3.53 -32.53 0.36
C ILE A 495 2.56 -33.69 0.18
N ALA A 496 1.43 -33.46 -0.47
CA ALA A 496 0.51 -34.53 -0.81
C ALA A 496 1.12 -35.51 -1.81
N TYR A 497 1.10 -36.78 -1.46
CA TYR A 497 1.66 -37.86 -2.28
C TYR A 497 0.75 -38.21 -3.47
N GLU A 498 -0.56 -38.19 -3.30
CA GLU A 498 -1.54 -38.58 -4.32
C GLU A 498 -2.69 -37.57 -4.42
N SER A 499 -3.48 -37.68 -5.48
CA SER A 499 -4.67 -36.86 -5.70
C SER A 499 -5.91 -37.56 -5.17
N GLY A 500 -6.79 -36.78 -4.51
CA GLY A 500 -8.03 -37.29 -3.94
C GLY A 500 -8.68 -36.31 -2.97
N ASP A 501 -9.55 -36.82 -2.13
CA ASP A 501 -10.14 -36.06 -1.03
C ASP A 501 -9.37 -36.35 0.27
N ALA A 502 -9.06 -35.32 1.04
CA ALA A 502 -8.39 -35.46 2.33
C ALA A 502 -9.31 -36.15 3.33
N ILE A 503 -8.86 -37.26 3.89
CA ILE A 503 -9.66 -38.12 4.78
C ILE A 503 -9.14 -38.00 6.21
N THR A 504 -10.05 -38.01 7.20
CA THR A 504 -9.72 -37.86 8.62
C THR A 504 -8.58 -38.80 9.08
N TYR A 505 -8.54 -40.06 8.62
CA TYR A 505 -7.47 -40.99 8.96
C TYR A 505 -6.11 -40.60 8.37
N GLY A 506 -6.10 -40.17 7.12
CA GLY A 506 -4.87 -39.68 6.46
C GLY A 506 -4.34 -38.42 7.12
N LEU A 507 -5.22 -37.47 7.42
CA LEU A 507 -4.88 -36.21 8.13
C LEU A 507 -4.37 -36.48 9.55
N PHE A 508 -4.99 -37.43 10.29
CA PHE A 508 -4.54 -37.82 11.64
C PHE A 508 -3.09 -38.31 11.64
N ASN A 509 -2.71 -39.13 10.66
CA ASN A 509 -1.32 -39.56 10.53
C ASN A 509 -0.38 -38.45 10.07
N ALA A 510 -0.85 -37.53 9.24
CA ALA A 510 -0.06 -36.41 8.73
C ALA A 510 0.22 -35.34 9.80
N GLN A 511 -0.73 -35.09 10.73
CA GLN A 511 -0.55 -34.09 11.79
C GLN A 511 0.56 -34.44 12.79
N GLU A 512 0.98 -35.70 12.88
CA GLU A 512 2.15 -36.12 13.68
C GLU A 512 3.47 -35.61 13.08
N ARG A 513 3.45 -35.23 11.80
CA ARG A 513 4.62 -34.76 11.06
C ARG A 513 4.73 -33.23 11.05
N GLY A 514 3.66 -32.51 11.35
CA GLY A 514 3.65 -31.07 11.38
C GLY A 514 2.27 -30.44 11.43
N THR A 515 2.20 -29.14 11.18
CA THR A 515 0.95 -28.35 11.20
C THR A 515 0.27 -28.42 9.84
N LEU A 516 -0.99 -28.85 9.81
CA LEU A 516 -1.77 -28.95 8.57
C LEU A 516 -2.39 -27.60 8.18
N PHE A 517 -2.50 -27.36 6.87
CA PHE A 517 -3.17 -26.20 6.26
C PHE A 517 -4.57 -26.54 5.74
N ILE A 518 -4.91 -27.81 5.65
CA ILE A 518 -6.16 -28.33 5.09
C ILE A 518 -6.94 -29.14 6.10
N GLY A 519 -8.27 -29.20 5.90
CA GLY A 519 -9.21 -29.97 6.68
C GLY A 519 -9.74 -31.21 5.95
N PRO A 520 -10.59 -32.04 6.65
CA PRO A 520 -11.25 -33.19 6.06
C PRO A 520 -12.19 -32.78 4.92
N GLY A 521 -12.21 -33.56 3.83
CA GLY A 521 -13.06 -33.34 2.67
C GLY A 521 -12.51 -32.35 1.64
N GLU A 522 -11.37 -31.72 1.90
CA GLU A 522 -10.71 -30.88 0.91
C GLU A 522 -10.07 -31.70 -0.20
N LYS A 523 -10.17 -31.20 -1.44
CA LYS A 523 -9.54 -31.83 -2.60
C LYS A 523 -8.07 -31.49 -2.66
N VAL A 524 -7.25 -32.51 -2.79
CA VAL A 524 -5.79 -32.40 -2.92
C VAL A 524 -5.30 -33.09 -4.18
N TYR A 525 -4.11 -32.76 -4.61
CA TYR A 525 -3.42 -33.42 -5.73
C TYR A 525 -1.95 -33.62 -5.40
N ALA A 526 -1.31 -34.57 -6.07
CA ALA A 526 0.11 -34.85 -5.88
C ALA A 526 0.96 -33.58 -6.12
N GLY A 527 1.85 -33.29 -5.18
CA GLY A 527 2.67 -32.06 -5.22
C GLY A 527 2.04 -30.83 -4.59
N MET A 528 0.78 -30.88 -4.14
CA MET A 528 0.15 -29.83 -3.32
C MET A 528 0.74 -29.83 -1.91
N ILE A 529 1.01 -28.66 -1.36
CA ILE A 529 1.49 -28.49 0.02
C ILE A 529 0.28 -28.43 0.94
N VAL A 530 0.24 -29.37 1.87
CA VAL A 530 -0.88 -29.59 2.79
C VAL A 530 -0.56 -29.23 4.24
N GLY A 531 0.68 -28.83 4.51
CA GLY A 531 1.11 -28.44 5.85
C GLY A 531 2.58 -28.07 5.90
N GLU A 532 3.00 -27.64 7.09
CA GLU A 532 4.36 -27.24 7.44
C GLU A 532 5.04 -28.32 8.26
N ASN A 533 6.27 -28.70 7.87
CA ASN A 533 7.10 -29.61 8.63
C ASN A 533 8.03 -28.80 9.57
N PRO A 534 8.09 -29.06 10.88
CA PRO A 534 9.00 -28.39 11.79
C PRO A 534 10.49 -28.65 11.49
N ARG A 535 10.81 -29.66 10.67
CA ARG A 535 12.17 -29.91 10.17
C ARG A 535 12.40 -29.20 8.85
N THR A 536 13.66 -29.03 8.47
CA THR A 536 14.06 -28.33 7.23
C THR A 536 13.72 -29.08 5.95
N GLU A 537 13.48 -30.39 6.02
CA GLU A 537 13.24 -31.25 4.85
C GLU A 537 11.76 -31.31 4.50
N ASP A 538 11.48 -31.33 3.21
CA ASP A 538 10.16 -31.62 2.68
C ASP A 538 9.82 -33.10 2.86
N ILE A 539 8.61 -33.39 3.29
CA ILE A 539 8.13 -34.77 3.52
C ILE A 539 6.84 -35.01 2.74
N GLU A 540 6.79 -36.10 2.01
CA GLU A 540 5.55 -36.54 1.38
C GLU A 540 4.65 -37.27 2.38
N VAL A 541 3.37 -36.92 2.38
CA VAL A 541 2.34 -37.46 3.25
C VAL A 541 1.13 -37.90 2.43
N ASN A 542 0.53 -39.03 2.82
CA ASN A 542 -0.70 -39.48 2.18
C ASN A 542 -1.91 -39.08 3.03
N VAL A 543 -2.53 -37.96 2.67
CA VAL A 543 -3.74 -37.44 3.35
C VAL A 543 -5.04 -38.06 2.83
N CYS A 544 -4.98 -38.82 1.73
CA CYS A 544 -6.12 -39.54 1.14
C CYS A 544 -6.24 -40.99 1.64
N LYS A 545 -5.32 -41.43 2.53
CA LYS A 545 -5.24 -42.79 3.00
C LYS A 545 -6.46 -43.19 3.83
N THR A 546 -7.18 -44.24 3.41
CA THR A 546 -8.29 -44.85 4.16
C THR A 546 -7.79 -45.83 5.22
N LYS A 547 -8.54 -45.97 6.29
CA LYS A 547 -8.30 -47.02 7.31
C LYS A 547 -8.63 -48.38 6.68
N HIS A 548 -7.66 -49.29 6.59
CA HIS A 548 -7.97 -50.67 6.22
C HIS A 548 -8.84 -51.33 7.28
N LEU A 549 -10.00 -51.79 6.89
CA LEU A 549 -10.86 -52.60 7.76
C LEU A 549 -10.21 -53.97 7.90
N THR A 550 -9.68 -54.27 9.09
CA THR A 550 -9.25 -55.64 9.46
C THR A 550 -10.41 -56.34 10.14
N ASN A 551 -10.63 -57.65 9.82
CA ASN A 551 -11.72 -58.45 10.35
C ASN A 551 -11.63 -58.77 11.86
N THR A 552 -10.65 -58.29 12.58
CA THR A 552 -10.45 -58.42 14.01
C THR A 552 -11.02 -57.18 14.71
N ARG A 553 -12.25 -57.29 15.24
CA ARG A 553 -12.84 -56.30 16.14
C ARG A 553 -12.18 -56.42 17.51
N SER A 554 -11.30 -55.52 17.88
CA SER A 554 -11.02 -55.20 19.26
C SER A 554 -11.97 -54.05 19.68
N SER A 555 -12.74 -54.27 20.74
CA SER A 555 -13.74 -53.31 21.27
C SER A 555 -13.16 -52.01 21.82
N SER A 556 -11.85 -51.82 21.77
CA SER A 556 -11.12 -50.60 22.18
C SER A 556 -10.62 -49.73 21.02
N ALA A 557 -10.95 -50.05 19.75
CA ALA A 557 -10.33 -49.46 18.58
C ALA A 557 -11.13 -48.31 17.93
N ASP A 558 -12.25 -47.89 18.51
CA ASP A 558 -13.05 -46.75 18.02
C ASP A 558 -12.85 -45.49 18.87
N GLU A 559 -11.61 -45.21 19.29
CA GLU A 559 -11.30 -43.85 19.74
C GLU A 559 -11.50 -42.86 18.59
N ALA A 560 -12.33 -41.85 18.85
CA ALA A 560 -12.55 -40.77 17.89
C ALA A 560 -11.21 -40.11 17.55
N LEU A 561 -10.81 -40.16 16.26
CA LEU A 561 -9.60 -39.51 15.80
C LEU A 561 -9.75 -37.99 15.99
N ARG A 562 -8.99 -37.41 16.90
CA ARG A 562 -8.99 -35.99 17.15
C ARG A 562 -8.02 -35.31 16.17
N LEU A 563 -8.55 -34.44 15.31
CA LEU A 563 -7.74 -33.56 14.45
C LEU A 563 -7.54 -32.23 15.15
N VAL A 564 -6.32 -31.73 15.07
CA VAL A 564 -6.02 -30.33 15.40
C VAL A 564 -6.60 -29.46 14.28
N PRO A 565 -7.28 -28.34 14.59
CA PRO A 565 -7.76 -27.42 13.56
C PRO A 565 -6.64 -27.01 12.62
N PRO A 566 -6.87 -26.99 11.29
CA PRO A 566 -5.86 -26.60 10.33
C PRO A 566 -5.52 -25.10 10.47
N LYS A 567 -4.26 -24.75 10.22
CA LYS A 567 -3.82 -23.36 10.12
C LYS A 567 -4.21 -22.82 8.74
N ILE A 568 -5.28 -22.03 8.68
CA ILE A 568 -5.70 -21.38 7.44
C ILE A 568 -4.80 -20.16 7.22
N LEU A 569 -4.07 -20.14 6.10
CA LEU A 569 -3.18 -19.05 5.75
C LEU A 569 -3.95 -17.92 5.06
N SER A 570 -3.72 -16.67 5.47
CA SER A 570 -4.12 -15.49 4.68
C SER A 570 -3.29 -15.40 3.41
N LEU A 571 -3.67 -14.51 2.47
CA LEU A 571 -2.89 -14.29 1.25
C LEU A 571 -1.44 -13.90 1.56
N GLU A 572 -1.25 -12.96 2.49
CA GLU A 572 0.07 -12.49 2.90
C GLU A 572 0.87 -13.63 3.53
N GLN A 573 0.27 -14.38 4.45
CA GLN A 573 0.94 -15.53 5.09
C GLN A 573 1.31 -16.62 4.08
N ALA A 574 0.49 -16.83 3.05
CA ALA A 574 0.80 -17.79 1.99
C ALA A 574 1.94 -17.30 1.08
N LEU A 575 1.96 -15.99 0.75
CA LEU A 575 3.06 -15.36 -0.01
C LEU A 575 4.39 -15.42 0.76
N ASP A 576 4.35 -15.16 2.07
CA ASP A 576 5.52 -15.27 2.95
C ASP A 576 6.03 -16.71 3.08
N TYR A 577 5.12 -17.69 3.03
CA TYR A 577 5.44 -19.09 3.24
C TYR A 577 6.13 -19.72 2.04
N ILE A 578 5.71 -19.41 0.80
CA ILE A 578 6.21 -20.05 -0.41
C ILE A 578 7.72 -19.89 -0.58
N ASP A 579 8.38 -20.94 -1.08
CA ASP A 579 9.80 -20.90 -1.43
C ASP A 579 10.01 -20.84 -2.95
N THR A 580 11.27 -20.74 -3.38
CA THR A 580 11.67 -20.55 -4.79
C THR A 580 11.20 -21.68 -5.71
N ASP A 581 11.03 -22.90 -5.20
CA ASP A 581 10.52 -24.07 -5.92
C ASP A 581 9.01 -24.28 -5.75
N GLU A 582 8.31 -23.31 -5.16
CA GLU A 582 6.89 -23.34 -4.84
C GLU A 582 6.11 -22.26 -5.59
N LEU A 583 4.81 -22.47 -5.71
CA LEU A 583 3.85 -21.52 -6.28
C LEU A 583 2.61 -21.42 -5.39
N LEU A 584 2.02 -20.25 -5.36
CA LEU A 584 0.72 -20.02 -4.76
C LEU A 584 -0.35 -19.97 -5.86
N GLU A 585 -1.30 -20.90 -5.84
CA GLU A 585 -2.51 -20.81 -6.63
C GLU A 585 -3.49 -19.85 -5.97
N VAL A 586 -3.89 -18.85 -6.72
CA VAL A 586 -4.86 -17.84 -6.30
C VAL A 586 -6.15 -18.06 -7.09
N THR A 587 -7.22 -18.34 -6.39
CA THR A 587 -8.56 -18.48 -6.98
C THR A 587 -9.57 -17.65 -6.19
N PRO A 588 -10.75 -17.35 -6.73
CA PRO A 588 -11.78 -16.60 -6.01
C PRO A 588 -12.17 -17.23 -4.66
N LYS A 589 -12.05 -18.56 -4.52
CA LYS A 589 -12.51 -19.30 -3.33
C LYS A 589 -11.38 -19.83 -2.46
N SER A 590 -10.21 -20.12 -3.05
CA SER A 590 -9.16 -20.88 -2.37
C SER A 590 -7.77 -20.29 -2.62
N LEU A 591 -6.90 -20.45 -1.65
CA LEU A 591 -5.45 -20.26 -1.76
C LEU A 591 -4.80 -21.61 -1.54
N ARG A 592 -4.03 -22.11 -2.52
CA ARG A 592 -3.36 -23.41 -2.43
C ARG A 592 -1.89 -23.26 -2.77
N ILE A 593 -1.04 -23.83 -1.95
CA ILE A 593 0.41 -23.83 -2.20
C ILE A 593 0.77 -25.15 -2.86
N ARG A 594 1.66 -25.10 -3.84
CA ARG A 594 2.13 -26.29 -4.53
C ARG A 594 3.60 -26.22 -4.93
N LYS A 595 4.22 -27.34 -5.17
CA LYS A 595 5.54 -27.39 -5.82
C LYS A 595 5.42 -27.01 -7.30
N LYS A 596 6.46 -26.34 -7.85
CA LYS A 596 6.56 -26.08 -9.29
C LYS A 596 6.54 -27.37 -10.09
N ILE A 597 7.28 -28.39 -9.63
CA ILE A 597 7.31 -29.73 -10.22
C ILE A 597 6.39 -30.62 -9.40
N LEU A 598 5.25 -31.02 -9.94
CA LEU A 598 4.26 -31.81 -9.22
C LEU A 598 4.66 -33.29 -9.07
N ASP A 599 5.36 -33.87 -10.06
CA ASP A 599 5.79 -35.26 -10.04
C ASP A 599 6.96 -35.49 -9.07
N HIS A 600 6.81 -36.45 -8.16
CA HIS A 600 7.80 -36.79 -7.14
C HIS A 600 9.15 -37.17 -7.73
N THR A 601 9.14 -38.04 -8.76
CA THR A 601 10.38 -38.56 -9.39
C THR A 601 11.12 -37.42 -10.09
N ALA A 602 10.39 -36.53 -10.76
CA ALA A 602 10.97 -35.37 -11.42
C ALA A 602 11.58 -34.37 -10.39
N ARG A 603 10.91 -34.11 -9.26
CA ARG A 603 11.47 -33.28 -8.15
C ARG A 603 12.79 -33.88 -7.64
N TYR A 604 12.79 -35.18 -7.33
CA TYR A 604 13.99 -35.85 -6.82
C TYR A 604 15.17 -35.79 -7.79
N ARG A 605 14.90 -35.88 -9.10
CA ARG A 605 15.94 -35.73 -10.14
C ARG A 605 16.43 -34.28 -10.27
N ALA A 606 15.56 -33.30 -10.14
CA ALA A 606 15.91 -31.88 -10.18
C ALA A 606 16.79 -31.47 -9.00
N ASN A 607 16.52 -31.98 -7.81
CA ASN A 607 17.29 -31.69 -6.59
C ASN A 607 18.67 -32.40 -6.54
N LYS A 608 18.92 -33.37 -7.43
CA LYS A 608 20.22 -34.04 -7.54
C LYS A 608 21.19 -33.38 -8.52
N LYS A 609 20.74 -32.44 -9.32
CA LYS A 609 21.58 -31.62 -10.21
C LYS A 609 22.05 -30.37 -9.52
#